data_9b550428ab5570a2b8e1cf5e94c44db9
#
_entry.id   9b550428ab5570a2b8e1cf5e94c44db9
#
_cell.length_a   1.000
_cell.length_b   1.000
_cell.length_c   1.000
_cell.angle_alpha   90.00
_cell.angle_beta   90.00
_cell.angle_gamma   90.00
#
_symmetry.space_group_name_H-M   'P 1'
#
loop_
_entity.id
_entity.type
_entity.pdbx_description
1 polymer ?
#
loop_
_entity_poly.entity_id
_entity_poly.type
_entity_poly.pdbx_seq_one_letter_code
_entity_poly.pdbx_strand_id
1 'polypeptide(L)'
;MTDFEVMQRVFDLAIKGGHNVAPNPLVGCVITKNGKIIGEGWHKKYGGHHAEVNAIRDCQKKFGKSAAKKLLHKSTFFVNLEPCSIEKNTPPCTEKLIKFKAKKLVCSIKDPNPLINGR
;
A
#
# COMPACT_ATOMS: atom_id res chain seq x y z
N MET A 1 -9.76 -14.82 -0.51
CA MET A 1 -8.85 -14.46 -1.61
C MET A 1 -7.45 -14.96 -1.28
N THR A 2 -6.77 -15.47 -2.28
CA THR A 2 -5.37 -15.85 -2.13
C THR A 2 -4.49 -14.61 -2.18
N ASP A 3 -3.27 -14.74 -1.69
CA ASP A 3 -2.30 -13.63 -1.78
C ASP A 3 -2.07 -13.21 -3.22
N PHE A 4 -2.07 -14.19 -4.13
CA PHE A 4 -1.91 -13.90 -5.54
C PHE A 4 -3.04 -13.03 -6.09
N GLU A 5 -4.27 -13.35 -5.73
CA GLU A 5 -5.43 -12.58 -6.16
C GLU A 5 -5.39 -11.17 -5.61
N VAL A 6 -5.03 -11.02 -4.34
CA VAL A 6 -4.90 -9.71 -3.73
C VAL A 6 -3.80 -8.90 -4.42
N MET A 7 -2.67 -9.54 -4.72
CA MET A 7 -1.57 -8.85 -5.38
C MET A 7 -1.94 -8.42 -6.81
N GLN A 8 -2.77 -9.19 -7.51
CA GLN A 8 -3.29 -8.78 -8.81
C GLN A 8 -4.10 -7.49 -8.68
N ARG A 9 -4.89 -7.41 -7.62
CA ARG A 9 -5.66 -6.19 -7.36
C ARG A 9 -4.73 -5.01 -7.09
N VAL A 10 -3.62 -5.25 -6.39
CA VAL A 10 -2.62 -4.21 -6.12
C VAL A 10 -2.08 -3.65 -7.42
N PHE A 11 -1.73 -4.53 -8.37
CA PHE A 11 -1.22 -4.07 -9.67
C PHE A 11 -2.27 -3.27 -10.45
N ASP A 12 -3.52 -3.70 -10.40
CA ASP A 12 -4.60 -2.98 -11.06
C ASP A 12 -4.74 -1.56 -10.51
N LEU A 13 -4.62 -1.43 -9.19
CA LEU A 13 -4.69 -0.12 -8.54
C LEU A 13 -3.48 0.74 -8.90
N ALA A 14 -2.30 0.13 -8.93
CA ALA A 14 -1.06 0.85 -9.21
C ALA A 14 -1.13 1.54 -10.57
N ILE A 15 -1.65 0.86 -11.58
CA ILE A 15 -1.74 1.39 -12.93
C ILE A 15 -2.58 2.66 -13.01
N LYS A 16 -3.53 2.82 -12.10
CA LYS A 16 -4.41 3.99 -12.10
C LYS A 16 -3.68 5.31 -11.90
N GLY A 17 -2.48 5.28 -11.33
CA GLY A 17 -1.69 6.50 -11.16
C GLY A 17 -1.26 7.12 -12.49
N GLY A 18 -0.92 6.29 -13.46
CA GLY A 18 -0.55 6.75 -14.79
C GLY A 18 0.56 7.79 -14.78
N HIS A 19 0.43 8.76 -15.66
CA HIS A 19 1.44 9.82 -15.81
C HIS A 19 1.48 10.79 -14.65
N ASN A 20 0.43 10.83 -13.85
CA ASN A 20 0.31 11.83 -12.79
C ASN A 20 1.33 11.64 -11.67
N VAL A 21 1.92 10.47 -11.56
CA VAL A 21 2.87 10.18 -10.50
C VAL A 21 4.32 10.31 -10.94
N ALA A 22 4.57 10.51 -12.22
CA ALA A 22 5.95 10.62 -12.70
C ALA A 22 6.69 11.73 -11.95
N PRO A 23 7.97 11.55 -11.61
CA PRO A 23 8.83 10.40 -11.92
C PRO A 23 8.74 9.25 -10.90
N ASN A 24 7.80 9.30 -9.97
CA ASN A 24 7.65 8.23 -8.99
C ASN A 24 7.12 6.95 -9.63
N PRO A 25 7.43 5.78 -9.08
CA PRO A 25 6.88 4.52 -9.60
C PRO A 25 5.38 4.41 -9.34
N LEU A 26 4.73 3.57 -10.13
CA LEU A 26 3.32 3.26 -9.94
C LEU A 26 3.20 2.30 -8.75
N VAL A 27 2.46 2.69 -7.74
CA VAL A 27 2.31 1.89 -6.53
C VAL A 27 0.85 1.78 -6.13
N GLY A 28 0.42 0.56 -5.82
CA GLY A 28 -0.89 0.29 -5.28
C GLY A 28 -0.78 -0.39 -3.92
N CYS A 29 -1.84 -0.33 -3.15
CA CYS A 29 -1.90 -0.96 -1.84
C CYS A 29 -3.30 -1.50 -1.57
N VAL A 30 -3.35 -2.72 -1.05
CA VAL A 30 -4.59 -3.35 -0.59
C VAL A 30 -4.37 -3.79 0.85
N ILE A 31 -5.32 -3.48 1.71
CA ILE A 31 -5.28 -3.88 3.11
C ILE A 31 -6.35 -4.94 3.33
N THR A 32 -5.96 -6.05 3.93
CA THR A 32 -6.91 -7.12 4.26
C THR A 32 -6.96 -7.39 5.75
N LYS A 33 -8.10 -7.88 6.19
CA LYS A 33 -8.28 -8.33 7.57
C LYS A 33 -9.16 -9.58 7.52
N ASN A 34 -8.63 -10.67 8.05
CA ASN A 34 -9.34 -11.96 8.04
C ASN A 34 -9.80 -12.36 6.63
N GLY A 35 -8.93 -12.13 5.65
CA GLY A 35 -9.20 -12.51 4.28
C GLY A 35 -10.09 -11.56 3.49
N LYS A 36 -10.52 -10.47 4.10
CA LYS A 36 -11.40 -9.50 3.44
C LYS A 36 -10.64 -8.19 3.19
N ILE A 37 -10.90 -7.59 2.04
CA ILE A 37 -10.32 -6.29 1.70
C ILE A 37 -11.04 -5.22 2.50
N ILE A 38 -10.27 -4.44 3.27
CA ILE A 38 -10.84 -3.35 4.07
C ILE A 38 -10.40 -1.97 3.60
N GLY A 39 -9.40 -1.90 2.74
CA GLY A 39 -8.96 -0.62 2.19
C GLY A 39 -8.13 -0.83 0.95
N GLU A 40 -8.23 0.09 0.01
CA GLU A 40 -7.49 0.07 -1.24
C GLU A 40 -7.02 1.47 -1.56
N GLY A 41 -5.81 1.58 -2.11
CA GLY A 41 -5.29 2.88 -2.50
C GLY A 41 -4.20 2.74 -3.54
N TRP A 42 -3.85 3.86 -4.14
CA TRP A 42 -2.74 3.93 -5.07
C TRP A 42 -2.14 5.32 -5.01
N HIS A 43 -0.90 5.45 -5.49
CA HIS A 43 -0.25 6.74 -5.58
C HIS A 43 -0.88 7.48 -6.75
N LYS A 44 -1.60 8.54 -6.47
CA LYS A 44 -2.45 9.20 -7.46
C LYS A 44 -1.75 10.29 -8.25
N LYS A 45 -0.80 10.98 -7.62
CA LYS A 45 -0.08 12.06 -8.29
C LYS A 45 1.22 12.35 -7.57
N TYR A 46 2.18 12.88 -8.31
CA TYR A 46 3.46 13.29 -7.76
C TYR A 46 3.23 14.32 -6.65
N GLY A 47 3.92 14.15 -5.54
CA GLY A 47 3.77 15.03 -4.39
C GLY A 47 2.57 14.70 -3.51
N GLY A 48 1.70 13.80 -3.94
CA GLY A 48 0.55 13.38 -3.15
C GLY A 48 0.90 12.26 -2.18
N HIS A 49 -0.14 11.77 -1.51
CA HIS A 49 0.04 10.69 -0.56
C HIS A 49 0.44 9.39 -1.25
N HIS A 50 1.24 8.59 -0.56
CA HIS A 50 1.62 7.27 -1.04
C HIS A 50 0.43 6.31 -0.97
N ALA A 51 0.56 5.17 -1.66
CA ALA A 51 -0.53 4.20 -1.78
C ALA A 51 -1.03 3.71 -0.42
N GLU A 52 -0.12 3.47 0.50
CA GLU A 52 -0.45 2.96 1.84
C GLU A 52 -1.33 3.96 2.60
N VAL A 53 -0.97 5.23 2.53
CA VAL A 53 -1.75 6.28 3.19
C VAL A 53 -3.14 6.36 2.57
N ASN A 54 -3.21 6.29 1.25
CA ASN A 54 -4.50 6.33 0.55
C ASN A 54 -5.37 5.13 0.89
N ALA A 55 -4.75 3.94 1.05
CA ALA A 55 -5.48 2.74 1.43
C ALA A 55 -6.04 2.86 2.86
N ILE A 56 -5.26 3.42 3.77
CA ILE A 56 -5.72 3.66 5.14
C ILE A 56 -6.88 4.65 5.14
N ARG A 57 -6.77 5.71 4.36
CA ARG A 57 -7.84 6.70 4.24
C ARG A 57 -9.11 6.09 3.67
N ASP A 58 -8.97 5.20 2.70
CA ASP A 58 -10.11 4.48 2.14
C ASP A 58 -10.82 3.66 3.21
N CYS A 59 -10.05 2.94 4.02
CA CYS A 59 -10.59 2.18 5.14
C CYS A 59 -11.34 3.09 6.12
N GLN A 60 -10.73 4.22 6.47
CA GLN A 60 -11.35 5.18 7.37
C GLN A 60 -12.63 5.76 6.79
N LYS A 61 -12.65 5.98 5.49
CA LYS A 61 -13.83 6.51 4.82
C LYS A 61 -14.98 5.51 4.81
N LYS A 62 -14.65 4.24 4.63
CA LYS A 62 -15.67 3.17 4.57
C LYS A 62 -16.26 2.83 5.93
N PHE A 63 -15.43 2.81 6.96
CA PHE A 63 -15.82 2.29 8.27
C PHE A 63 -15.82 3.32 9.39
N GLY A 64 -15.32 4.52 9.14
CA GLY A 64 -15.12 5.51 10.17
C GLY A 64 -13.78 5.30 10.88
N LYS A 65 -13.24 6.37 11.48
CA LYS A 65 -11.90 6.31 12.06
C LYS A 65 -11.77 5.30 13.21
N SER A 66 -12.79 5.22 14.05
CA SER A 66 -12.74 4.33 15.20
C SER A 66 -12.74 2.85 14.78
N ALA A 67 -13.68 2.48 13.91
CA ALA A 67 -13.77 1.11 13.42
C ALA A 67 -12.54 0.75 12.57
N ALA A 68 -12.09 1.71 11.75
CA ALA A 68 -10.91 1.50 10.92
C ALA A 68 -9.68 1.21 11.76
N LYS A 69 -9.50 1.91 12.87
CA LYS A 69 -8.37 1.67 13.77
C LYS A 69 -8.35 0.25 14.26
N LYS A 70 -9.52 -0.28 14.61
CA LYS A 70 -9.63 -1.67 15.06
C LYS A 70 -9.36 -2.66 13.94
N LEU A 71 -9.87 -2.37 12.75
CA LEU A 71 -9.67 -3.24 11.60
C LEU A 71 -8.21 -3.25 11.15
N LEU A 72 -7.56 -2.09 11.19
CA LEU A 72 -6.16 -1.98 10.78
C LEU A 72 -5.21 -2.68 11.73
N HIS A 73 -5.62 -2.81 12.99
CA HIS A 73 -4.83 -3.55 13.98
C HIS A 73 -4.68 -5.00 13.53
N LYS A 74 -3.46 -5.46 13.40
CA LYS A 74 -3.13 -6.82 12.94
C LYS A 74 -3.67 -7.12 11.53
N SER A 75 -3.82 -6.10 10.72
CA SER A 75 -4.18 -6.28 9.31
C SER A 75 -2.94 -6.63 8.48
N THR A 76 -3.17 -7.01 7.23
CA THR A 76 -2.10 -7.27 6.28
C THR A 76 -2.13 -6.24 5.18
N PHE A 77 -0.98 -5.64 4.89
CA PHE A 77 -0.83 -4.67 3.81
C PHE A 77 -0.14 -5.36 2.63
N PHE A 78 -0.72 -5.21 1.45
CA PHE A 78 -0.15 -5.72 0.20
C PHE A 78 0.23 -4.54 -0.67
N VAL A 79 1.47 -4.48 -1.10
CA VAL A 79 1.95 -3.42 -2.01
C VAL A 79 2.81 -4.05 -3.10
N ASN A 80 2.85 -3.41 -4.27
CA ASN A 80 3.65 -3.92 -5.37
C ASN A 80 5.13 -3.54 -5.28
N LEU A 81 5.46 -2.59 -4.43
CA LEU A 81 6.84 -2.25 -4.12
C LEU A 81 6.97 -2.12 -2.62
N GLU A 82 8.17 -2.33 -2.10
CA GLU A 82 8.41 -2.06 -0.68
C GLU A 82 8.11 -0.59 -0.41
N PRO A 83 7.35 -0.30 0.66
CA PRO A 83 7.00 1.09 0.96
C PRO A 83 8.24 1.93 1.18
N CYS A 84 8.48 2.86 0.27
CA CYS A 84 9.59 3.79 0.36
C CYS A 84 10.95 3.11 0.50
N SER A 85 11.10 1.91 -0.06
CA SER A 85 12.32 1.14 0.09
C SER A 85 13.55 1.82 -0.49
N ILE A 86 13.36 2.68 -1.46
CA ILE A 86 14.46 3.41 -2.10
C ILE A 86 14.65 4.80 -1.50
N GLU A 87 13.81 5.17 -0.55
CA GLU A 87 13.91 6.46 0.11
C GLU A 87 15.04 6.45 1.12
N LYS A 88 15.72 7.57 1.23
CA LYS A 88 16.82 7.71 2.18
C LYS A 88 16.35 8.12 3.55
N ASN A 89 15.19 8.76 3.62
CA ASN A 89 14.63 9.20 4.88
C ASN A 89 13.62 8.20 5.39
N THR A 90 13.30 8.30 6.67
CA THR A 90 12.27 7.44 7.25
C THR A 90 10.97 7.64 6.48
N PRO A 91 10.45 6.58 5.87
CA PRO A 91 9.24 6.70 5.06
C PRO A 91 8.02 6.97 5.92
N PRO A 92 7.23 7.99 5.60
CA PRO A 92 5.99 8.24 6.32
C PRO A 92 5.04 7.05 6.29
N CYS A 93 5.04 6.28 5.20
CA CYS A 93 4.18 5.10 5.10
C CYS A 93 4.58 4.03 6.09
N THR A 94 5.88 3.86 6.35
CA THR A 94 6.34 2.91 7.34
C THR A 94 5.86 3.32 8.74
N GLU A 95 5.89 4.61 9.03
CA GLU A 95 5.39 5.11 10.30
C GLU A 95 3.89 4.82 10.44
N LYS A 96 3.12 4.95 9.37
CA LYS A 96 1.69 4.63 9.39
C LYS A 96 1.46 3.16 9.68
N LEU A 97 2.26 2.29 9.09
CA LEU A 97 2.15 0.86 9.36
C LEU A 97 2.40 0.55 10.83
N ILE A 98 3.41 1.17 11.40
CA ILE A 98 3.74 1.00 12.81
C ILE A 98 2.62 1.55 13.70
N LYS A 99 2.12 2.73 13.35
CA LYS A 99 1.06 3.38 14.12
C LYS A 99 -0.18 2.52 14.26
N PHE A 100 -0.57 1.84 13.19
CA PHE A 100 -1.76 1.02 13.19
C PHE A 100 -1.49 -0.44 13.54
N LYS A 101 -0.23 -0.76 13.86
CA LYS A 101 0.18 -2.11 14.29
C LYS A 101 -0.24 -3.18 13.29
N ALA A 102 0.09 -2.96 12.04
CA ALA A 102 -0.15 -3.94 11.00
C ALA A 102 0.55 -5.25 11.36
N LYS A 103 -0.11 -6.37 11.09
CA LYS A 103 0.44 -7.69 11.38
C LYS A 103 1.52 -8.06 10.39
N LYS A 104 1.34 -7.73 9.12
CA LYS A 104 2.16 -8.24 8.06
C LYS A 104 2.18 -7.28 6.89
N LEU A 105 3.31 -7.21 6.23
CA LEU A 105 3.49 -6.47 5.00
C LEU A 105 3.92 -7.47 3.92
N VAL A 106 3.13 -7.57 2.86
CA VAL A 106 3.45 -8.42 1.72
C VAL A 106 3.79 -7.51 0.55
N CYS A 107 5.01 -7.63 0.06
CA CYS A 107 5.48 -6.82 -1.06
C CYS A 107 5.67 -7.70 -2.28
N SER A 108 5.39 -7.11 -3.45
CA SER A 108 5.87 -7.72 -4.67
C SER A 108 7.39 -7.61 -4.62
N ILE A 109 8.04 -8.72 -4.78
CA ILE A 109 9.48 -8.73 -4.62
C ILE A 109 10.18 -8.00 -5.73
N LYS A 110 9.62 -8.06 -6.89
CA LYS A 110 10.32 -7.67 -8.10
C LYS A 110 9.84 -6.37 -8.66
N ASP A 111 10.67 -5.36 -8.55
CA ASP A 111 10.59 -4.23 -9.43
C ASP A 111 11.14 -4.70 -10.78
N PRO A 112 10.51 -4.36 -11.90
CA PRO A 112 11.02 -4.73 -13.22
C PRO A 112 12.42 -4.17 -13.49
N ASN A 113 12.81 -3.10 -12.81
CA ASN A 113 14.13 -2.52 -12.94
C ASN A 113 15.13 -3.31 -12.11
N PRO A 114 16.11 -3.98 -12.73
CA PRO A 114 17.07 -4.80 -11.98
C PRO A 114 17.93 -4.00 -11.00
N LEU A 115 18.04 -2.70 -11.16
CA LEU A 115 18.84 -1.88 -10.28
C LEU A 115 18.20 -1.68 -8.90
N ILE A 116 16.89 -1.81 -8.81
CA ILE A 116 16.18 -1.64 -7.55
C ILE A 116 15.41 -2.88 -7.16
N ASN A 117 15.54 -3.92 -7.92
CA ASN A 117 14.76 -5.13 -7.75
C ASN A 117 15.19 -5.92 -6.53
N GLY A 118 14.53 -5.70 -5.41
CA GLY A 118 14.67 -6.54 -4.23
C GLY A 118 16.05 -6.71 -3.67
N ARG A 119 16.96 -5.86 -4.06
CA ARG A 119 18.34 -6.02 -3.64
C ARG A 119 18.81 -4.87 -2.82
#